data_71254cb36a10eb5b96d75940b969f403
#
_entry.id   71254cb36a10eb5b96d75940b969f403
#
_cell.length_a   1.000
_cell.length_b   1.000
_cell.length_c   1.000
_cell.angle_alpha   90.00
_cell.angle_beta   90.00
_cell.angle_gamma   90.00
#
_symmetry.space_group_name_H-M   'P 1'
#
loop_
_entity.id
_entity.type
_entity.pdbx_description
1 polymer ?
#
loop_
_entity_poly.entity_id
_entity_poly.type
_entity_poly.pdbx_seq_one_letter_code
_entity_poly.pdbx_strand_id
1 'polypeptide(L)'
;MMTKDAKQDKTLLDRRTLLRVGAAAAVAAPIGVFGAQAFPLRAAAPAIDFSQFPLCKTASEAAPLPGAPRKLKLSWNAGAVCLAPLPVAIDHGFFQKQNLDVELVNYSGSTDQLLEAIATGKTDAGLGMALRWLKPLEQGFDVKIAAGTHGGCMRVLSRTDSGVDKLADLKGKIVAVSDLGGPDKNFFSIQLAKQGIDPTKDVDWRVYPQNLLQLAVVKGEVQAFLSSDPLAYLWLKDPAYKEVASNLDGDYKDMTCCIVGLRGSLVRDEPQVARAITQALLDSAMFTSQNPDKAAASFQPYAPKQASLQDLEAMVRYHTHHHHPTGAVLKQELKAYADDLKLVSVFKPSTDTTKFAERVYVDVFGV
;
A
#
# COMPACT_ATOMS: atom_id res chain seq x y z
N MET A 1 45.46 51.29 30.93
CA MET A 1 44.78 52.05 32.00
C MET A 1 43.35 51.40 32.13
N MET A 2 43.15 50.71 33.30
CA MET A 2 41.90 50.33 33.98
C MET A 2 40.80 49.59 33.12
N THR A 3 40.70 48.30 33.26
CA THR A 3 40.02 47.46 34.27
C THR A 3 38.53 47.81 34.58
N LYS A 4 37.61 46.89 34.28
CA LYS A 4 36.62 46.44 35.26
C LYS A 4 35.92 45.15 34.81
N ASP A 5 36.09 44.16 35.68
CA ASP A 5 35.38 42.88 35.70
C ASP A 5 33.86 43.03 35.90
N ALA A 6 33.07 42.12 35.29
CA ALA A 6 31.72 41.81 35.72
C ALA A 6 31.56 40.29 35.83
N LYS A 7 31.50 39.84 37.08
CA LYS A 7 31.23 38.48 37.51
C LYS A 7 29.85 37.98 37.00
N GLN A 8 29.86 36.85 36.33
CA GLN A 8 28.66 36.05 36.11
C GLN A 8 28.47 35.08 37.28
N ASP A 9 27.38 35.28 37.98
CA ASP A 9 26.91 34.41 39.06
C ASP A 9 26.18 33.20 38.42
N LYS A 10 26.77 31.99 38.57
CA LYS A 10 26.18 30.71 38.14
C LYS A 10 25.59 30.02 39.35
N THR A 11 24.34 30.21 39.63
CA THR A 11 23.57 29.35 40.58
C THR A 11 23.18 28.04 39.88
N LEU A 12 23.99 27.02 40.15
CA LEU A 12 23.67 25.61 39.82
C LEU A 12 22.63 25.13 40.81
N LEU A 13 21.39 24.94 40.36
CA LEU A 13 20.36 24.22 41.11
C LEU A 13 20.66 22.71 41.05
N ASP A 14 21.05 22.19 42.24
CA ASP A 14 21.36 20.78 42.47
C ASP A 14 20.09 19.92 42.37
N ARG A 15 20.13 18.91 41.53
CA ARG A 15 19.05 17.95 41.26
C ARG A 15 18.71 17.02 42.46
N ARG A 16 19.36 17.17 43.59
CA ARG A 16 19.14 16.30 44.77
C ARG A 16 18.17 16.83 45.81
N THR A 17 17.66 18.05 45.66
CA THR A 17 16.79 18.70 46.70
C THR A 17 15.28 18.54 46.42
N LEU A 18 14.87 17.87 45.37
CA LEU A 18 13.45 17.69 45.00
C LEU A 18 12.80 16.36 45.45
N LEU A 19 13.49 15.59 46.28
CA LEU A 19 13.01 14.26 46.72
C LEU A 19 12.65 14.14 48.22
N ARG A 20 12.37 15.23 48.89
CA ARG A 20 11.93 15.14 50.30
C ARG A 20 10.86 16.18 50.65
N VAL A 21 9.64 16.03 50.14
CA VAL A 21 8.39 16.41 50.85
C VAL A 21 7.21 15.75 50.12
N GLY A 22 6.46 14.89 50.79
CA GLY A 22 5.21 14.37 50.22
C GLY A 22 4.85 12.98 50.75
N ALA A 23 4.83 12.82 52.06
CA ALA A 23 4.16 11.65 52.66
C ALA A 23 2.71 12.01 52.99
N ALA A 24 1.81 11.06 52.72
CA ALA A 24 0.50 10.82 53.30
C ALA A 24 -0.67 11.74 52.83
N ALA A 25 -1.41 11.25 51.84
CA ALA A 25 -2.89 11.22 51.93
C ALA A 25 -3.36 10.01 51.09
N ALA A 26 -3.65 8.90 51.75
CA ALA A 26 -4.34 7.76 51.18
C ALA A 26 -5.82 8.14 50.98
N VAL A 27 -6.20 8.46 49.80
CA VAL A 27 -7.61 8.49 49.36
C VAL A 27 -7.88 7.18 48.64
N ALA A 28 -8.67 6.32 49.31
CA ALA A 28 -9.21 5.12 48.71
C ALA A 28 -10.16 5.51 47.55
N ALA A 29 -9.69 5.40 46.33
CA ALA A 29 -10.54 5.42 45.15
C ALA A 29 -11.09 4.01 44.90
N PRO A 30 -12.37 3.84 44.55
CA PRO A 30 -12.92 2.53 44.24
C PRO A 30 -12.22 1.96 43.01
N ILE A 31 -11.78 0.71 43.09
CA ILE A 31 -11.28 -0.09 41.97
C ILE A 31 -12.45 -0.27 41.02
N GLY A 32 -12.58 0.63 40.07
CA GLY A 32 -13.44 0.43 38.92
C GLY A 32 -12.87 -0.76 38.13
N VAL A 33 -13.62 -1.85 38.10
CA VAL A 33 -13.41 -2.97 37.17
C VAL A 33 -13.51 -2.39 35.78
N PHE A 34 -12.38 -2.06 35.16
CA PHE A 34 -12.32 -1.85 33.74
C PHE A 34 -12.65 -3.18 33.07
N GLY A 35 -13.92 -3.35 32.73
CA GLY A 35 -14.36 -4.46 31.89
C GLY A 35 -13.49 -4.47 30.66
N ALA A 36 -12.81 -5.59 30.39
CA ALA A 36 -12.18 -5.87 29.14
C ALA A 36 -13.28 -5.72 28.09
N GLN A 37 -13.25 -4.61 27.35
CA GLN A 37 -14.07 -4.49 26.14
C GLN A 37 -13.48 -5.53 25.19
N ALA A 38 -14.09 -6.71 25.16
CA ALA A 38 -13.87 -7.68 24.11
C ALA A 38 -14.16 -6.94 22.79
N PHE A 39 -13.18 -6.94 21.88
CA PHE A 39 -13.44 -6.57 20.50
C PHE A 39 -14.66 -7.37 20.06
N PRO A 40 -15.75 -6.74 19.59
CA PRO A 40 -16.85 -7.51 19.05
C PRO A 40 -16.26 -8.33 17.90
N LEU A 41 -16.27 -9.66 18.04
CA LEU A 41 -16.05 -10.57 16.93
C LEU A 41 -17.16 -10.26 15.91
N ARG A 42 -16.90 -9.29 15.05
CA ARG A 42 -17.78 -9.00 13.93
C ARG A 42 -17.65 -10.21 13.03
N ALA A 43 -18.77 -10.91 12.81
CA ALA A 43 -18.84 -11.98 11.85
C ALA A 43 -18.11 -11.52 10.58
N ALA A 44 -17.19 -12.34 10.09
CA ALA A 44 -16.50 -12.07 8.83
C ALA A 44 -17.55 -11.67 7.80
N ALA A 45 -17.32 -10.55 7.13
CA ALA A 45 -18.19 -10.20 6.00
C ALA A 45 -18.23 -11.43 5.06
N PRO A 46 -19.39 -11.80 4.53
CA PRO A 46 -19.47 -12.94 3.63
C PRO A 46 -18.45 -12.77 2.53
N ALA A 47 -17.69 -13.83 2.24
CA ALA A 47 -16.74 -13.83 1.14
C ALA A 47 -17.47 -13.37 -0.12
N ILE A 48 -16.92 -12.37 -0.81
CA ILE A 48 -17.52 -11.87 -2.06
C ILE A 48 -17.33 -13.00 -3.08
N ASP A 49 -18.43 -13.56 -3.56
CA ASP A 49 -18.40 -14.56 -4.63
C ASP A 49 -18.14 -13.86 -5.98
N PHE A 50 -16.88 -13.75 -6.34
CA PHE A 50 -16.45 -13.15 -7.61
C PHE A 50 -16.82 -13.98 -8.85
N SER A 51 -17.24 -15.25 -8.69
CA SER A 51 -17.63 -16.11 -9.81
C SER A 51 -18.89 -15.61 -10.54
N GLN A 52 -19.71 -14.80 -9.88
CA GLN A 52 -20.94 -14.23 -10.43
C GLN A 52 -20.71 -12.93 -11.22
N PHE A 53 -19.51 -12.37 -11.16
CA PHE A 53 -19.18 -11.15 -11.90
C PHE A 53 -18.34 -11.53 -13.12
N PRO A 54 -18.71 -11.10 -14.34
CA PRO A 54 -17.88 -11.32 -15.51
C PRO A 54 -16.58 -10.57 -15.31
N LEU A 55 -15.51 -11.31 -15.00
CA LEU A 55 -14.14 -10.82 -15.04
C LEU A 55 -13.89 -10.30 -16.45
N CYS A 56 -13.67 -8.99 -16.58
CA CYS A 56 -13.34 -8.34 -17.83
C CYS A 56 -14.32 -8.61 -18.98
N LYS A 57 -15.45 -7.90 -19.03
CA LYS A 57 -15.85 -7.44 -20.36
C LYS A 57 -14.72 -6.52 -20.81
N THR A 58 -13.93 -7.00 -21.80
CA THR A 58 -13.12 -6.11 -22.59
C THR A 58 -14.05 -4.99 -23.01
N ALA A 59 -13.83 -3.78 -22.45
CA ALA A 59 -14.57 -2.62 -22.90
C ALA A 59 -14.41 -2.61 -24.43
N SER A 60 -15.49 -2.51 -25.16
CA SER A 60 -15.50 -2.37 -26.61
C SER A 60 -14.33 -1.48 -26.98
N GLU A 61 -13.47 -1.91 -27.92
CA GLU A 61 -12.28 -1.16 -28.33
C GLU A 61 -12.67 0.31 -28.54
N ALA A 62 -12.31 1.15 -27.57
CA ALA A 62 -12.59 2.56 -27.69
C ALA A 62 -11.73 3.11 -28.82
N ALA A 63 -12.33 3.86 -29.73
CA ALA A 63 -11.57 4.54 -30.77
C ALA A 63 -10.48 5.42 -30.09
N PRO A 64 -9.26 5.48 -30.68
CA PRO A 64 -8.21 6.36 -30.19
C PRO A 64 -8.68 7.81 -30.11
N LEU A 65 -8.09 8.59 -29.20
CA LEU A 65 -8.39 10.02 -29.13
C LEU A 65 -8.09 10.70 -30.48
N PRO A 66 -8.93 11.62 -30.94
CA PRO A 66 -8.70 12.35 -32.20
C PRO A 66 -7.58 13.39 -32.03
N GLY A 67 -6.99 13.81 -33.15
CA GLY A 67 -6.03 14.91 -33.23
C GLY A 67 -4.59 14.52 -32.91
N ALA A 68 -3.81 15.47 -32.39
CA ALA A 68 -2.43 15.23 -31.99
C ALA A 68 -2.38 14.38 -30.69
N PRO A 69 -1.32 13.59 -30.46
CA PRO A 69 -1.18 12.81 -29.24
C PRO A 69 -1.31 13.67 -27.97
N ARG A 70 -2.15 13.23 -27.01
CA ARG A 70 -2.36 13.92 -25.74
C ARG A 70 -1.17 13.66 -24.83
N LYS A 71 -0.41 14.72 -24.50
CA LYS A 71 0.73 14.63 -23.55
C LYS A 71 0.24 14.51 -22.12
N LEU A 72 0.78 13.55 -21.40
CA LEU A 72 0.40 13.22 -20.02
C LEU A 72 1.62 12.85 -19.20
N LYS A 73 1.51 13.05 -17.88
CA LYS A 73 2.48 12.56 -16.88
C LYS A 73 1.82 11.58 -15.96
N LEU A 74 2.41 10.39 -15.81
CA LEU A 74 1.93 9.37 -14.90
C LEU A 74 2.94 9.12 -13.78
N SER A 75 2.47 9.18 -12.52
CA SER A 75 3.30 8.88 -11.35
C SER A 75 3.39 7.38 -11.10
N TRP A 76 4.58 6.90 -10.70
CA TRP A 76 4.80 5.52 -10.32
C TRP A 76 5.98 5.36 -9.36
N ASN A 77 6.15 4.17 -8.80
CA ASN A 77 7.36 3.76 -8.09
C ASN A 77 8.09 2.69 -8.91
N ALA A 78 9.21 3.08 -9.52
CA ALA A 78 9.99 2.21 -10.38
C ALA A 78 10.62 0.99 -9.65
N GLY A 79 10.67 1.01 -8.31
CA GLY A 79 11.16 -0.12 -7.51
C GLY A 79 10.14 -1.25 -7.27
N ALA A 80 8.89 -1.08 -7.68
CA ALA A 80 7.80 -2.02 -7.40
C ALA A 80 7.42 -2.81 -8.67
N VAL A 81 7.75 -4.10 -8.71
CA VAL A 81 7.51 -4.96 -9.89
C VAL A 81 6.01 -5.11 -10.22
N CYS A 82 5.14 -4.94 -9.26
CA CYS A 82 3.68 -4.93 -9.46
C CYS A 82 3.21 -3.77 -10.37
N LEU A 83 4.04 -2.76 -10.60
CA LEU A 83 3.78 -1.65 -11.51
C LEU A 83 4.38 -1.86 -12.92
N ALA A 84 4.87 -3.06 -13.22
CA ALA A 84 5.38 -3.43 -14.55
C ALA A 84 4.43 -3.10 -15.71
N PRO A 85 3.08 -3.06 -15.57
CA PRO A 85 2.21 -2.61 -16.63
C PRO A 85 2.53 -1.20 -17.17
N LEU A 86 3.15 -0.31 -16.39
CA LEU A 86 3.51 1.04 -16.87
C LEU A 86 4.62 1.03 -17.94
N PRO A 87 5.85 0.49 -17.68
CA PRO A 87 6.85 0.37 -18.72
C PRO A 87 6.40 -0.54 -19.87
N VAL A 88 5.62 -1.60 -19.59
CA VAL A 88 5.00 -2.42 -20.64
C VAL A 88 4.11 -1.58 -21.56
N ALA A 89 3.30 -0.66 -21.00
CA ALA A 89 2.44 0.20 -21.81
C ALA A 89 3.23 1.14 -22.73
N ILE A 90 4.41 1.60 -22.29
CA ILE A 90 5.34 2.38 -23.12
C ILE A 90 5.94 1.50 -24.22
N ASP A 91 6.60 0.40 -23.83
CA ASP A 91 7.44 -0.42 -24.73
C ASP A 91 6.62 -1.14 -25.82
N HIS A 92 5.37 -1.53 -25.48
CA HIS A 92 4.49 -2.27 -26.37
C HIS A 92 3.38 -1.40 -26.99
N GLY A 93 3.46 -0.07 -26.83
CA GLY A 93 2.64 0.88 -27.57
C GLY A 93 1.18 0.97 -27.13
N PHE A 94 0.82 0.55 -25.88
CA PHE A 94 -0.57 0.62 -25.44
C PHE A 94 -1.05 2.06 -25.25
N PHE A 95 -0.18 2.98 -24.81
CA PHE A 95 -0.53 4.41 -24.77
C PHE A 95 -0.67 5.00 -26.17
N GLN A 96 0.24 4.66 -27.10
CA GLN A 96 0.18 5.13 -28.47
C GLN A 96 -1.08 4.65 -29.22
N LYS A 97 -1.56 3.42 -28.93
CA LYS A 97 -2.84 2.92 -29.46
C LYS A 97 -4.04 3.76 -29.05
N GLN A 98 -3.95 4.46 -27.93
CA GLN A 98 -4.97 5.38 -27.43
C GLN A 98 -4.69 6.85 -27.81
N ASN A 99 -3.69 7.10 -28.65
CA ASN A 99 -3.20 8.43 -29.04
C ASN A 99 -2.74 9.27 -27.83
N LEU A 100 -2.03 8.62 -26.88
CA LEU A 100 -1.43 9.23 -25.70
C LEU A 100 0.09 9.26 -25.82
N ASP A 101 0.71 10.40 -25.46
CA ASP A 101 2.15 10.61 -25.29
C ASP A 101 2.45 10.72 -23.79
N VAL A 102 2.99 9.65 -23.19
CA VAL A 102 3.09 9.49 -21.74
C VAL A 102 4.53 9.56 -21.26
N GLU A 103 4.78 10.47 -20.30
CA GLU A 103 6.00 10.54 -19.51
C GLU A 103 5.77 9.87 -18.15
N LEU A 104 6.60 8.88 -17.78
CA LEU A 104 6.58 8.27 -16.44
C LEU A 104 7.44 9.07 -15.46
N VAL A 105 6.83 9.56 -14.39
CA VAL A 105 7.50 10.31 -13.33
C VAL A 105 7.71 9.40 -12.13
N ASN A 106 8.97 9.06 -11.86
CA ASN A 106 9.32 8.15 -10.75
C ASN A 106 9.36 8.88 -9.41
N TYR A 107 8.62 8.36 -8.44
CA TYR A 107 8.65 8.76 -7.04
C TYR A 107 9.14 7.58 -6.20
N SER A 108 10.43 7.54 -5.92
CA SER A 108 11.07 6.46 -5.15
C SER A 108 10.88 6.55 -3.62
N GLY A 109 10.19 7.58 -3.17
CA GLY A 109 9.87 7.78 -1.76
C GLY A 109 8.60 7.05 -1.30
N SER A 110 7.83 7.68 -0.42
CA SER A 110 6.57 7.11 0.03
C SER A 110 5.52 7.14 -1.09
N THR A 111 4.62 6.16 -1.09
CA THR A 111 3.51 6.10 -2.05
C THR A 111 2.50 7.25 -1.88
N ASP A 112 2.57 8.03 -0.79
CA ASP A 112 1.81 9.27 -0.62
C ASP A 112 2.23 10.33 -1.62
N GLN A 113 3.53 10.41 -1.94
CA GLN A 113 4.05 11.37 -2.93
C GLN A 113 3.46 11.12 -4.33
N LEU A 114 3.20 9.85 -4.68
CA LEU A 114 2.52 9.52 -5.93
C LEU A 114 1.11 10.13 -5.97
N LEU A 115 0.33 9.86 -4.91
CA LEU A 115 -1.04 10.33 -4.82
C LEU A 115 -1.12 11.85 -4.72
N GLU A 116 -0.21 12.48 -3.95
CA GLU A 116 -0.09 13.92 -3.85
C GLU A 116 0.23 14.56 -5.22
N ALA A 117 1.12 13.95 -6.00
CA ALA A 117 1.47 14.43 -7.33
C ALA A 117 0.23 14.44 -8.26
N ILE A 118 -0.62 13.41 -8.18
CA ILE A 118 -1.87 13.35 -8.93
C ILE A 118 -2.86 14.41 -8.41
N ALA A 119 -3.08 14.46 -7.11
CA ALA A 119 -4.06 15.38 -6.50
C ALA A 119 -3.72 16.85 -6.75
N THR A 120 -2.42 17.20 -6.80
CA THR A 120 -1.94 18.57 -7.04
C THR A 120 -1.75 18.91 -8.52
N GLY A 121 -1.98 17.97 -9.43
CA GLY A 121 -1.83 18.18 -10.88
C GLY A 121 -0.38 18.17 -11.39
N LYS A 122 0.59 17.74 -10.57
CA LYS A 122 1.97 17.51 -11.03
C LYS A 122 2.03 16.32 -12.00
N THR A 123 1.13 15.35 -11.82
CA THR A 123 0.86 14.25 -12.74
C THR A 123 -0.64 14.12 -12.98
N ASP A 124 -1.02 13.47 -14.08
CA ASP A 124 -2.42 13.35 -14.49
C ASP A 124 -3.08 12.09 -13.95
N ALA A 125 -2.28 11.04 -13.79
CA ALA A 125 -2.70 9.74 -13.31
C ALA A 125 -1.51 8.98 -12.70
N GLY A 126 -1.77 7.76 -12.22
CA GLY A 126 -0.72 6.85 -11.76
C GLY A 126 -1.25 5.52 -11.29
N LEU A 127 -0.32 4.62 -10.97
CA LEU A 127 -0.59 3.35 -10.32
C LEU A 127 -0.05 3.37 -8.90
N GLY A 128 -0.82 2.85 -7.96
CA GLY A 128 -0.39 2.73 -6.58
C GLY A 128 -1.20 1.73 -5.78
N MET A 129 -0.76 1.46 -4.56
CA MET A 129 -1.37 0.45 -3.69
C MET A 129 -2.61 1.01 -2.98
N ALA A 130 -3.74 0.30 -3.11
CA ALA A 130 -5.04 0.71 -2.58
C ALA A 130 -4.98 1.05 -1.09
N LEU A 131 -4.47 0.15 -0.25
CA LEU A 131 -4.43 0.33 1.21
C LEU A 131 -3.54 1.50 1.67
N ARG A 132 -2.69 2.06 0.80
CA ARG A 132 -1.97 3.30 1.08
C ARG A 132 -2.80 4.52 0.71
N TRP A 133 -3.45 4.49 -0.46
CA TRP A 133 -4.11 5.66 -1.02
C TRP A 133 -5.47 5.97 -0.38
N LEU A 134 -6.17 4.95 0.14
CA LEU A 134 -7.52 5.14 0.66
C LEU A 134 -7.58 6.14 1.84
N LYS A 135 -6.54 6.22 2.70
CA LYS A 135 -6.53 7.18 3.81
C LYS A 135 -6.45 8.65 3.35
N PRO A 136 -5.53 9.06 2.49
CA PRO A 136 -5.54 10.41 1.90
C PRO A 136 -6.83 10.72 1.14
N LEU A 137 -7.42 9.73 0.44
CA LEU A 137 -8.71 9.89 -0.23
C LEU A 137 -9.85 10.11 0.78
N GLU A 138 -9.83 9.44 1.95
CA GLU A 138 -10.75 9.74 3.05
C GLU A 138 -10.64 11.21 3.49
N GLN A 139 -9.44 11.74 3.50
CA GLN A 139 -9.12 13.11 3.88
C GLN A 139 -9.48 14.17 2.81
N GLY A 140 -9.89 13.72 1.62
CA GLY A 140 -10.44 14.61 0.59
C GLY A 140 -9.52 14.88 -0.60
N PHE A 141 -8.46 14.12 -0.81
CA PHE A 141 -7.64 14.24 -2.03
C PHE A 141 -8.52 14.00 -3.26
N ASP A 142 -8.42 14.92 -4.25
CA ASP A 142 -9.23 14.88 -5.48
C ASP A 142 -8.62 13.95 -6.52
N VAL A 143 -8.63 12.66 -6.20
CA VAL A 143 -8.23 11.57 -7.11
C VAL A 143 -9.37 10.57 -7.19
N LYS A 144 -9.62 10.04 -8.38
CA LYS A 144 -10.63 9.01 -8.66
C LYS A 144 -9.96 7.69 -8.99
N ILE A 145 -10.53 6.60 -8.52
CA ILE A 145 -10.07 5.24 -8.79
C ILE A 145 -10.92 4.64 -9.89
N ALA A 146 -10.30 4.24 -11.00
CA ALA A 146 -11.00 3.79 -12.20
C ALA A 146 -10.91 2.27 -12.42
N ALA A 147 -9.82 1.63 -12.01
CA ALA A 147 -9.59 0.20 -12.21
C ALA A 147 -8.62 -0.37 -11.18
N GLY A 148 -8.67 -1.69 -10.99
CA GLY A 148 -7.58 -2.48 -10.40
C GLY A 148 -6.67 -3.02 -11.50
N THR A 149 -5.41 -3.29 -11.17
CA THR A 149 -4.43 -3.79 -12.14
C THR A 149 -3.65 -5.01 -11.66
N HIS A 150 -3.76 -5.37 -10.38
CA HIS A 150 -2.90 -6.37 -9.79
C HIS A 150 -3.40 -6.79 -8.40
N GLY A 151 -3.32 -8.09 -8.07
CA GLY A 151 -3.81 -8.63 -6.80
C GLY A 151 -2.82 -8.51 -5.64
N GLY A 152 -1.62 -9.09 -5.68
CA GLY A 152 -0.77 -9.12 -4.49
C GLY A 152 0.73 -9.10 -4.75
N CYS A 153 1.50 -8.61 -3.76
CA CYS A 153 2.97 -8.61 -3.77
C CYS A 153 3.57 -8.41 -2.37
N MET A 154 2.75 -8.36 -1.31
CA MET A 154 3.20 -8.04 0.05
C MET A 154 3.40 -9.31 0.87
N ARG A 155 4.46 -9.35 1.69
CA ARG A 155 4.84 -10.51 2.50
C ARG A 155 5.27 -10.11 3.90
N VAL A 156 5.02 -11.03 4.85
CA VAL A 156 5.70 -11.08 6.15
C VAL A 156 6.83 -12.08 6.04
N LEU A 157 8.03 -11.65 6.36
CA LEU A 157 9.22 -12.50 6.36
C LEU A 157 9.79 -12.62 7.78
N SER A 158 10.33 -13.77 8.09
CA SER A 158 11.10 -14.01 9.31
C SER A 158 12.31 -14.91 9.03
N ARG A 159 13.23 -14.99 10.00
CA ARG A 159 14.25 -16.04 9.95
C ARG A 159 13.63 -17.41 10.26
N THR A 160 14.19 -18.44 9.68
CA THR A 160 13.74 -19.83 9.91
C THR A 160 13.86 -20.26 11.38
N ASP A 161 14.80 -19.64 12.14
CA ASP A 161 15.04 -19.89 13.56
C ASP A 161 14.32 -18.89 14.52
N SER A 162 13.45 -18.01 14.01
CA SER A 162 12.81 -16.94 14.79
C SER A 162 11.66 -17.41 15.70
N GLY A 163 11.11 -18.62 15.47
CA GLY A 163 9.89 -19.09 16.12
C GLY A 163 8.62 -18.36 15.66
N VAL A 164 8.66 -17.67 14.50
CA VAL A 164 7.50 -17.03 13.85
C VAL A 164 7.18 -17.82 12.59
N ASP A 165 6.15 -18.67 12.65
CA ASP A 165 5.78 -19.60 11.58
C ASP A 165 4.47 -19.22 10.86
N LYS A 166 3.63 -18.47 11.53
CA LYS A 166 2.33 -17.98 11.01
C LYS A 166 2.04 -16.58 11.53
N LEU A 167 1.10 -15.90 10.90
CA LEU A 167 0.77 -14.50 11.22
C LEU A 167 0.40 -14.30 12.70
N ALA A 168 -0.31 -15.25 13.31
CA ALA A 168 -0.69 -15.18 14.72
C ALA A 168 0.51 -15.17 15.69
N ASP A 169 1.67 -15.68 15.27
CA ASP A 169 2.88 -15.71 16.12
C ASP A 169 3.53 -14.32 16.24
N LEU A 170 3.04 -13.33 15.49
CA LEU A 170 3.45 -11.93 15.63
C LEU A 170 2.96 -11.30 16.95
N LYS A 171 2.00 -11.93 17.64
CA LYS A 171 1.55 -11.45 18.95
C LYS A 171 2.69 -11.40 19.95
N GLY A 172 2.91 -10.23 20.56
CA GLY A 172 4.00 -9.96 21.48
C GLY A 172 5.38 -9.81 20.84
N LYS A 173 5.46 -9.75 19.50
CA LYS A 173 6.73 -9.61 18.77
C LYS A 173 6.97 -8.17 18.30
N ILE A 174 8.24 -7.88 18.03
CA ILE A 174 8.69 -6.67 17.38
C ILE A 174 8.77 -6.96 15.89
N VAL A 175 8.07 -6.16 15.08
CA VAL A 175 7.99 -6.33 13.63
C VAL A 175 8.49 -5.05 12.94
N ALA A 176 9.46 -5.19 12.04
CA ALA A 176 9.97 -4.07 11.27
C ALA A 176 9.08 -3.77 10.06
N VAL A 177 8.85 -2.48 9.85
CA VAL A 177 8.15 -1.94 8.67
C VAL A 177 8.93 -0.78 8.10
N SER A 178 8.76 -0.47 6.83
CA SER A 178 9.36 0.73 6.23
C SER A 178 8.55 2.00 6.54
N ASP A 179 7.26 1.85 6.85
CA ASP A 179 6.34 2.96 7.11
C ASP A 179 5.14 2.48 7.95
N LEU A 180 4.78 3.22 9.00
CA LEU A 180 3.61 2.90 9.84
C LEU A 180 2.27 3.08 9.12
N GLY A 181 2.21 3.89 8.08
CA GLY A 181 1.04 4.02 7.18
C GLY A 181 1.17 3.16 5.92
N GLY A 182 2.17 2.29 5.84
CA GLY A 182 2.46 1.45 4.69
C GLY A 182 1.31 0.49 4.34
N PRO A 183 1.13 0.17 3.05
CA PRO A 183 0.05 -0.72 2.62
C PRO A 183 0.21 -2.14 3.18
N ASP A 184 1.44 -2.61 3.32
CA ASP A 184 1.81 -3.88 3.93
C ASP A 184 1.44 -3.92 5.42
N LYS A 185 1.83 -2.91 6.19
CA LYS A 185 1.44 -2.80 7.59
C LYS A 185 -0.07 -2.72 7.76
N ASN A 186 -0.78 -1.95 6.93
CA ASN A 186 -2.22 -1.87 6.97
C ASN A 186 -2.87 -3.22 6.66
N PHE A 187 -2.39 -3.91 5.62
CA PHE A 187 -2.88 -5.23 5.23
C PHE A 187 -2.72 -6.26 6.36
N PHE A 188 -1.50 -6.43 6.88
CA PHE A 188 -1.26 -7.44 7.93
C PHE A 188 -1.88 -7.05 9.27
N SER A 189 -2.08 -5.76 9.55
CA SER A 189 -2.90 -5.31 10.70
C SER A 189 -4.36 -5.77 10.56
N ILE A 190 -4.93 -5.67 9.36
CA ILE A 190 -6.28 -6.15 9.06
C ILE A 190 -6.36 -7.67 9.29
N GLN A 191 -5.38 -8.43 8.76
CA GLN A 191 -5.34 -9.88 8.94
C GLN A 191 -5.23 -10.30 10.41
N LEU A 192 -4.40 -9.61 11.20
CA LEU A 192 -4.27 -9.82 12.64
C LEU A 192 -5.59 -9.53 13.36
N ALA A 193 -6.21 -8.39 13.07
CA ALA A 193 -7.48 -8.00 13.68
C ALA A 193 -8.61 -9.02 13.40
N LYS A 194 -8.65 -9.56 12.17
CA LYS A 194 -9.60 -10.63 11.79
C LYS A 194 -9.36 -11.95 12.55
N GLN A 195 -8.13 -12.17 13.02
CA GLN A 195 -7.78 -13.31 13.90
C GLN A 195 -7.94 -12.99 15.39
N GLY A 196 -8.50 -11.83 15.76
CA GLY A 196 -8.71 -11.42 17.16
C GLY A 196 -7.44 -10.90 17.87
N ILE A 197 -6.40 -10.56 17.11
CA ILE A 197 -5.16 -9.95 17.61
C ILE A 197 -5.24 -8.44 17.38
N ASP A 198 -5.12 -7.64 18.43
CA ASP A 198 -5.10 -6.17 18.30
C ASP A 198 -3.74 -5.70 17.76
N PRO A 199 -3.68 -5.25 16.48
CA PRO A 199 -2.40 -4.90 15.87
C PRO A 199 -1.74 -3.67 16.51
N THR A 200 -2.46 -2.91 17.32
CA THR A 200 -1.93 -1.71 17.98
C THR A 200 -1.39 -1.97 19.38
N LYS A 201 -1.83 -3.06 20.02
CA LYS A 201 -1.43 -3.42 21.39
C LYS A 201 -0.59 -4.69 21.45
N ASP A 202 -0.92 -5.64 20.55
CA ASP A 202 -0.32 -6.98 20.59
C ASP A 202 0.94 -7.09 19.70
N VAL A 203 1.26 -6.07 18.87
CA VAL A 203 2.44 -6.08 18.00
C VAL A 203 3.21 -4.75 18.17
N ASP A 204 4.53 -4.84 18.38
CA ASP A 204 5.42 -3.68 18.43
C ASP A 204 5.96 -3.37 17.01
N TRP A 205 5.31 -2.45 16.32
CA TRP A 205 5.73 -2.01 14.98
C TRP A 205 6.86 -1.00 15.05
N ARG A 206 8.02 -1.32 14.44
CA ARG A 206 9.16 -0.41 14.39
C ARG A 206 9.55 -0.03 12.97
N VAL A 207 9.81 1.26 12.76
CA VAL A 207 10.21 1.79 11.46
C VAL A 207 11.70 1.62 11.25
N TYR A 208 12.06 0.99 10.14
CA TYR A 208 13.43 0.89 9.64
C TYR A 208 13.46 1.31 8.16
N PRO A 209 14.53 1.96 7.68
CA PRO A 209 14.73 2.12 6.25
C PRO A 209 14.64 0.77 5.53
N GLN A 210 14.01 0.72 4.35
CA GLN A 210 13.72 -0.52 3.64
C GLN A 210 14.97 -1.40 3.42
N ASN A 211 16.11 -0.79 3.13
CA ASN A 211 17.39 -1.48 2.96
C ASN A 211 18.01 -2.00 4.27
N LEU A 212 17.45 -1.65 5.43
CA LEU A 212 17.92 -2.10 6.75
C LEU A 212 16.98 -3.12 7.42
N LEU A 213 15.81 -3.41 6.84
CA LEU A 213 14.85 -4.38 7.40
C LEU A 213 15.49 -5.75 7.65
N GLN A 214 16.21 -6.28 6.66
CA GLN A 214 16.91 -7.55 6.78
C GLN A 214 17.99 -7.50 7.88
N LEU A 215 18.75 -6.43 7.96
CA LEU A 215 19.80 -6.27 8.96
C LEU A 215 19.23 -6.24 10.40
N ALA A 216 18.07 -5.62 10.60
CA ALA A 216 17.41 -5.55 11.90
C ALA A 216 17.03 -6.98 12.39
N VAL A 217 16.55 -7.84 11.49
CA VAL A 217 16.25 -9.24 11.80
C VAL A 217 17.53 -10.04 12.09
N VAL A 218 18.60 -9.87 11.30
CA VAL A 218 19.88 -10.54 11.51
C VAL A 218 20.49 -10.20 12.86
N LYS A 219 20.35 -8.95 13.31
CA LYS A 219 20.80 -8.48 14.63
C LYS A 219 19.90 -8.92 15.78
N GLY A 220 18.75 -9.55 15.51
CA GLY A 220 17.79 -9.93 16.53
C GLY A 220 17.01 -8.75 17.13
N GLU A 221 17.10 -7.56 16.54
CA GLU A 221 16.37 -6.36 16.98
C GLU A 221 14.86 -6.50 16.77
N VAL A 222 14.47 -7.29 15.77
CA VAL A 222 13.09 -7.62 15.41
C VAL A 222 12.97 -9.09 15.06
N GLN A 223 11.77 -9.67 15.21
CA GLN A 223 11.54 -11.10 14.93
C GLN A 223 10.98 -11.34 13.52
N ALA A 224 10.37 -10.33 12.93
CA ALA A 224 9.83 -10.37 11.56
C ALA A 224 9.91 -8.99 10.92
N PHE A 225 9.71 -8.93 9.61
CA PHE A 225 9.63 -7.67 8.87
C PHE A 225 8.66 -7.79 7.70
N LEU A 226 8.10 -6.66 7.28
CA LEU A 226 7.23 -6.58 6.12
C LEU A 226 7.99 -6.04 4.92
N SER A 227 7.70 -6.60 3.77
CA SER A 227 8.23 -6.12 2.49
C SER A 227 7.35 -6.56 1.33
N SER A 228 7.63 -6.00 0.17
CA SER A 228 7.00 -6.40 -1.10
C SER A 228 8.05 -6.77 -2.14
N ASP A 229 7.59 -7.45 -3.20
CA ASP A 229 8.46 -7.79 -4.31
C ASP A 229 8.90 -6.54 -5.11
N PRO A 230 10.13 -6.52 -5.61
CA PRO A 230 11.07 -7.64 -5.77
C PRO A 230 11.93 -7.97 -4.52
N LEU A 231 12.01 -7.09 -3.53
CA LEU A 231 12.95 -7.30 -2.40
C LEU A 231 12.58 -8.53 -1.56
N ALA A 232 11.29 -8.70 -1.26
CA ALA A 232 10.82 -9.84 -0.48
C ALA A 232 11.17 -11.17 -1.17
N TYR A 233 10.93 -11.28 -2.46
CA TYR A 233 11.29 -12.45 -3.26
C TYR A 233 12.80 -12.72 -3.24
N LEU A 234 13.63 -11.69 -3.39
CA LEU A 234 15.09 -11.83 -3.38
C LEU A 234 15.62 -12.31 -2.03
N TRP A 235 15.06 -11.84 -0.93
CA TRP A 235 15.46 -12.29 0.41
C TRP A 235 15.05 -13.75 0.67
N LEU A 236 13.92 -14.21 0.13
CA LEU A 236 13.47 -15.60 0.24
C LEU A 236 14.36 -16.60 -0.56
N LYS A 237 15.26 -16.13 -1.41
CA LYS A 237 16.29 -16.99 -2.04
C LYS A 237 17.36 -17.45 -1.04
N ASP A 238 17.52 -16.73 0.08
CA ASP A 238 18.38 -17.16 1.18
C ASP A 238 17.59 -18.10 2.11
N PRO A 239 18.02 -19.38 2.29
CA PRO A 239 17.31 -20.36 3.12
C PRO A 239 17.25 -19.98 4.61
N ALA A 240 17.97 -18.95 5.04
CA ALA A 240 17.84 -18.40 6.39
C ALA A 240 16.51 -17.70 6.63
N TYR A 241 15.75 -17.38 5.57
CA TYR A 241 14.46 -16.70 5.64
C TYR A 241 13.32 -17.59 5.17
N LYS A 242 12.14 -17.31 5.69
CA LYS A 242 10.87 -17.91 5.27
C LYS A 242 9.78 -16.84 5.14
N GLU A 243 8.83 -17.13 4.26
CA GLU A 243 7.55 -16.42 4.24
C GLU A 243 6.66 -16.93 5.39
N VAL A 244 6.09 -16.00 6.13
CA VAL A 244 5.16 -16.26 7.24
C VAL A 244 3.73 -16.08 6.78
N ALA A 245 3.49 -15.09 5.93
CA ALA A 245 2.20 -14.77 5.32
C ALA A 245 2.39 -13.89 4.08
N SER A 246 1.44 -13.94 3.16
CA SER A 246 1.38 -13.06 2.00
C SER A 246 -0.04 -12.59 1.70
N ASN A 247 -0.20 -11.58 0.86
CA ASN A 247 -1.50 -11.20 0.31
C ASN A 247 -1.81 -11.90 -1.03
N LEU A 248 -1.02 -12.90 -1.38
CA LEU A 248 -1.24 -13.78 -2.52
C LEU A 248 -1.99 -15.06 -2.12
N ASP A 249 -2.32 -15.20 -0.83
CA ASP A 249 -3.02 -16.35 -0.26
C ASP A 249 -4.33 -15.93 0.41
N GLY A 250 -5.20 -16.92 0.65
CA GLY A 250 -6.46 -16.75 1.37
C GLY A 250 -7.47 -15.88 0.61
N ASP A 251 -8.36 -15.22 1.37
CA ASP A 251 -9.49 -14.45 0.84
C ASP A 251 -9.08 -13.19 0.05
N TYR A 252 -7.83 -12.76 0.17
CA TYR A 252 -7.35 -11.52 -0.45
C TYR A 252 -6.54 -11.74 -1.74
N LYS A 253 -6.25 -12.99 -2.10
CA LYS A 253 -5.48 -13.30 -3.33
C LYS A 253 -6.12 -12.76 -4.60
N ASP A 254 -7.45 -12.67 -4.60
CA ASP A 254 -8.26 -12.19 -5.72
C ASP A 254 -8.83 -10.78 -5.47
N MET A 255 -8.27 -10.02 -4.50
CA MET A 255 -8.59 -8.62 -4.27
C MET A 255 -7.52 -7.69 -4.84
N THR A 256 -7.94 -6.53 -5.31
CA THR A 256 -7.05 -5.52 -5.89
C THR A 256 -6.04 -4.98 -4.87
N CYS A 257 -4.75 -5.14 -5.15
CA CYS A 257 -3.66 -4.47 -4.44
C CYS A 257 -3.31 -3.13 -5.08
N CYS A 258 -3.07 -3.12 -6.40
CA CYS A 258 -2.73 -1.90 -7.15
C CYS A 258 -3.92 -1.39 -7.97
N ILE A 259 -4.06 -0.08 -7.98
CA ILE A 259 -5.19 0.66 -8.58
C ILE A 259 -4.73 1.78 -9.50
N VAL A 260 -5.55 2.08 -10.51
CA VAL A 260 -5.41 3.25 -11.37
C VAL A 260 -6.06 4.43 -10.68
N GLY A 261 -5.25 5.44 -10.37
CA GLY A 261 -5.71 6.74 -9.86
C GLY A 261 -5.63 7.80 -10.95
N LEU A 262 -6.72 8.55 -11.10
CA LEU A 262 -6.87 9.63 -12.06
C LEU A 262 -7.10 10.95 -11.32
N ARG A 263 -6.46 12.03 -11.76
CA ARG A 263 -6.73 13.38 -11.21
C ARG A 263 -8.21 13.71 -11.36
N GLY A 264 -8.84 14.18 -10.29
CA GLY A 264 -10.30 14.43 -10.30
C GLY A 264 -10.72 15.46 -11.35
N SER A 265 -9.94 16.54 -11.56
CA SER A 265 -10.21 17.50 -12.63
C SER A 265 -10.08 16.86 -14.03
N LEU A 266 -9.11 15.99 -14.27
CA LEU A 266 -9.00 15.28 -15.56
C LEU A 266 -10.27 14.46 -15.85
N VAL A 267 -10.79 13.78 -14.84
CA VAL A 267 -12.03 12.99 -14.99
C VAL A 267 -13.23 13.87 -15.34
N ARG A 268 -13.32 15.06 -14.75
CA ARG A 268 -14.43 15.99 -15.02
C ARG A 268 -14.30 16.71 -16.35
N ASP A 269 -13.09 17.15 -16.69
CA ASP A 269 -12.87 18.07 -17.81
C ASP A 269 -12.53 17.32 -19.12
N GLU A 270 -11.86 16.15 -18.99
CA GLU A 270 -11.39 15.34 -20.11
C GLU A 270 -11.76 13.84 -19.94
N PRO A 271 -13.05 13.48 -19.83
CA PRO A 271 -13.46 12.08 -19.51
C PRO A 271 -13.00 11.07 -20.56
N GLN A 272 -12.85 11.46 -21.84
CA GLN A 272 -12.31 10.58 -22.88
C GLN A 272 -10.83 10.27 -22.65
N VAL A 273 -10.04 11.22 -22.14
CA VAL A 273 -8.64 11.02 -21.77
C VAL A 273 -8.53 10.08 -20.57
N ALA A 274 -9.38 10.28 -19.56
CA ALA A 274 -9.47 9.38 -18.39
C ALA A 274 -9.76 7.94 -18.81
N ARG A 275 -10.71 7.73 -19.74
CA ARG A 275 -11.02 6.42 -20.33
C ARG A 275 -9.82 5.86 -21.10
N ALA A 276 -9.17 6.64 -21.96
CA ALA A 276 -8.04 6.21 -22.76
C ALA A 276 -6.85 5.75 -21.91
N ILE A 277 -6.52 6.50 -20.84
CA ILE A 277 -5.48 6.11 -19.87
C ILE A 277 -5.84 4.77 -19.23
N THR A 278 -7.07 4.64 -18.73
CA THR A 278 -7.51 3.42 -18.04
C THR A 278 -7.49 2.22 -18.98
N GLN A 279 -7.97 2.36 -20.21
CA GLN A 279 -7.93 1.31 -21.23
C GLN A 279 -6.49 0.86 -21.52
N ALA A 280 -5.58 1.80 -21.79
CA ALA A 280 -4.18 1.47 -22.07
C ALA A 280 -3.52 0.70 -20.92
N LEU A 281 -3.83 1.07 -19.68
CA LEU A 281 -3.28 0.39 -18.49
C LEU A 281 -3.89 -1.00 -18.27
N LEU A 282 -5.19 -1.18 -18.53
CA LEU A 282 -5.84 -2.49 -18.46
C LEU A 282 -5.32 -3.45 -19.54
N ASP A 283 -5.19 -2.97 -20.78
CA ASP A 283 -4.63 -3.75 -21.90
C ASP A 283 -3.19 -4.17 -21.60
N SER A 284 -2.40 -3.26 -21.05
CA SER A 284 -1.04 -3.52 -20.63
C SER A 284 -0.96 -4.51 -19.47
N ALA A 285 -1.84 -4.40 -18.46
CA ALA A 285 -1.90 -5.35 -17.36
C ALA A 285 -2.29 -6.75 -17.83
N MET A 286 -3.24 -6.85 -18.76
CA MET A 286 -3.59 -8.13 -19.40
C MET A 286 -2.40 -8.70 -20.20
N PHE A 287 -1.71 -7.87 -20.97
CA PHE A 287 -0.50 -8.29 -21.69
C PHE A 287 0.58 -8.78 -20.72
N THR A 288 0.77 -8.08 -19.59
CA THR A 288 1.73 -8.46 -18.55
C THR A 288 1.44 -9.87 -18.01
N SER A 289 0.18 -10.19 -17.73
CA SER A 289 -0.20 -11.53 -17.26
C SER A 289 0.02 -12.62 -18.32
N GLN A 290 -0.19 -12.30 -19.60
CA GLN A 290 -0.09 -13.25 -20.72
C GLN A 290 1.34 -13.42 -21.25
N ASN A 291 2.22 -12.42 -21.03
CA ASN A 291 3.59 -12.37 -21.55
C ASN A 291 4.58 -11.98 -20.45
N PRO A 292 4.72 -12.77 -19.38
CA PRO A 292 5.55 -12.41 -18.22
C PRO A 292 7.03 -12.24 -18.56
N ASP A 293 7.55 -12.93 -19.56
CA ASP A 293 8.91 -12.79 -20.11
C ASP A 293 9.14 -11.37 -20.68
N LYS A 294 8.19 -10.89 -21.49
CA LYS A 294 8.26 -9.54 -22.07
C LYS A 294 8.05 -8.46 -21.03
N ALA A 295 7.12 -8.69 -20.07
CA ALA A 295 6.90 -7.76 -18.99
C ALA A 295 8.12 -7.65 -18.06
N ALA A 296 8.78 -8.77 -17.76
CA ALA A 296 10.04 -8.78 -17.03
C ALA A 296 11.13 -7.99 -17.77
N ALA A 297 11.25 -8.15 -19.09
CA ALA A 297 12.21 -7.40 -19.90
C ALA A 297 11.93 -5.88 -19.87
N SER A 298 10.67 -5.46 -19.98
CA SER A 298 10.29 -4.04 -19.89
C SER A 298 10.56 -3.45 -18.50
N PHE A 299 10.42 -4.26 -17.44
CA PHE A 299 10.66 -3.79 -16.08
C PHE A 299 12.15 -3.84 -15.67
N GLN A 300 12.97 -4.70 -16.28
CA GLN A 300 14.36 -4.94 -15.90
C GLN A 300 15.22 -3.68 -15.72
N PRO A 301 15.12 -2.61 -16.55
CA PRO A 301 15.91 -1.38 -16.37
C PRO A 301 15.67 -0.67 -15.03
N TYR A 302 14.57 -0.95 -14.36
CA TYR A 302 14.16 -0.31 -13.11
C TYR A 302 14.37 -1.20 -11.89
N ALA A 303 14.57 -2.50 -12.10
CA ALA A 303 14.70 -3.49 -11.05
C ALA A 303 15.98 -3.31 -10.23
N PRO A 304 16.02 -3.79 -8.97
CA PRO A 304 17.25 -3.91 -8.22
C PRO A 304 18.29 -4.73 -8.98
N LYS A 305 19.55 -4.32 -8.95
CA LYS A 305 20.65 -5.00 -9.69
C LYS A 305 20.81 -6.49 -9.37
N GLN A 306 20.35 -6.91 -8.20
CA GLN A 306 20.39 -8.31 -7.75
C GLN A 306 19.28 -9.17 -8.40
N ALA A 307 18.23 -8.56 -8.95
CA ALA A 307 17.16 -9.27 -9.62
C ALA A 307 17.58 -9.65 -11.05
N SER A 308 17.70 -10.93 -11.31
CA SER A 308 17.88 -11.42 -12.68
C SER A 308 16.59 -11.30 -13.49
N LEU A 309 16.69 -11.35 -14.83
CA LEU A 309 15.50 -11.38 -15.68
C LEU A 309 14.60 -12.59 -15.34
N GLN A 310 15.18 -13.73 -15.01
CA GLN A 310 14.44 -14.92 -14.59
C GLN A 310 13.70 -14.71 -13.27
N ASP A 311 14.29 -13.99 -12.31
CA ASP A 311 13.62 -13.64 -11.06
C ASP A 311 12.40 -12.73 -11.32
N LEU A 312 12.56 -11.74 -12.19
CA LEU A 312 11.47 -10.82 -12.54
C LEU A 312 10.35 -11.56 -13.27
N GLU A 313 10.68 -12.44 -14.20
CA GLU A 313 9.70 -13.29 -14.90
C GLU A 313 8.94 -14.19 -13.91
N ALA A 314 9.65 -14.82 -12.95
CA ALA A 314 9.03 -15.64 -11.93
C ALA A 314 8.07 -14.83 -11.06
N MET A 315 8.45 -13.60 -10.65
CA MET A 315 7.59 -12.71 -9.89
C MET A 315 6.34 -12.30 -10.68
N VAL A 316 6.48 -11.90 -11.94
CA VAL A 316 5.36 -11.52 -12.81
C VAL A 316 4.40 -12.69 -13.02
N ARG A 317 4.90 -13.92 -13.17
CA ARG A 317 4.07 -15.14 -13.27
C ARG A 317 3.32 -15.45 -11.99
N TYR A 318 3.94 -15.20 -10.84
CA TYR A 318 3.40 -15.48 -9.52
C TYR A 318 2.36 -14.44 -9.09
N HIS A 319 2.51 -13.19 -9.51
CA HIS A 319 1.57 -12.11 -9.21
C HIS A 319 0.27 -12.25 -9.99
N THR A 320 -0.84 -11.81 -9.39
CA THR A 320 -2.18 -11.93 -9.98
C THR A 320 -2.49 -10.77 -10.94
N HIS A 321 -1.65 -10.58 -11.96
CA HIS A 321 -1.85 -9.54 -12.98
C HIS A 321 -3.08 -9.75 -13.88
N HIS A 322 -3.80 -10.85 -13.73
CA HIS A 322 -5.06 -11.12 -14.42
C HIS A 322 -6.29 -10.57 -13.68
N HIS A 323 -6.12 -10.02 -12.48
CA HIS A 323 -7.21 -9.44 -11.70
C HIS A 323 -7.34 -7.93 -11.97
N HIS A 324 -8.32 -7.56 -12.80
CA HIS A 324 -8.52 -6.19 -13.29
C HIS A 324 -9.96 -5.72 -13.04
N PRO A 325 -10.41 -5.57 -11.80
CA PRO A 325 -11.78 -5.15 -11.53
C PRO A 325 -12.02 -3.70 -11.96
N THR A 326 -13.20 -3.49 -12.53
CA THR A 326 -13.82 -2.20 -12.85
C THR A 326 -15.28 -2.22 -12.40
N GLY A 327 -16.03 -1.16 -12.62
CA GLY A 327 -17.46 -1.13 -12.36
C GLY A 327 -17.83 -1.46 -10.91
N ALA A 328 -18.91 -2.23 -10.75
CA ALA A 328 -19.47 -2.57 -9.45
C ALA A 328 -18.50 -3.41 -8.59
N VAL A 329 -17.69 -4.28 -9.20
CA VAL A 329 -16.71 -5.13 -8.48
C VAL A 329 -15.67 -4.28 -7.79
N LEU A 330 -15.03 -3.35 -8.54
CA LEU A 330 -14.04 -2.44 -7.96
C LEU A 330 -14.64 -1.61 -6.81
N LYS A 331 -15.85 -1.08 -7.01
CA LYS A 331 -16.52 -0.29 -5.97
C LYS A 331 -16.78 -1.11 -4.70
N GLN A 332 -17.13 -2.40 -4.83
CA GLN A 332 -17.30 -3.30 -3.69
C GLN A 332 -15.98 -3.59 -2.97
N GLU A 333 -14.89 -3.82 -3.72
CA GLU A 333 -13.56 -4.00 -3.12
C GLU A 333 -13.09 -2.76 -2.38
N LEU A 334 -13.28 -1.56 -2.95
CA LEU A 334 -12.95 -0.30 -2.28
C LEU A 334 -13.73 -0.10 -0.98
N LYS A 335 -15.02 -0.49 -0.98
CA LYS A 335 -15.84 -0.48 0.24
C LYS A 335 -15.33 -1.48 1.27
N ALA A 336 -15.00 -2.71 0.86
CA ALA A 336 -14.47 -3.74 1.74
C ALA A 336 -13.16 -3.30 2.41
N TYR A 337 -12.23 -2.75 1.63
CA TYR A 337 -11.00 -2.16 2.19
C TYR A 337 -11.26 -0.99 3.13
N ALA A 338 -12.25 -0.14 2.83
CA ALA A 338 -12.63 0.96 3.72
C ALA A 338 -13.19 0.43 5.06
N ASP A 339 -14.01 -0.63 5.04
CA ASP A 339 -14.50 -1.32 6.24
C ASP A 339 -13.33 -1.92 7.04
N ASP A 340 -12.39 -2.56 6.38
CA ASP A 340 -11.20 -3.15 7.00
C ASP A 340 -10.25 -2.09 7.60
N LEU A 341 -10.03 -0.98 6.90
CA LEU A 341 -9.24 0.14 7.43
C LEU A 341 -9.90 0.81 8.64
N LYS A 342 -11.22 0.78 8.69
CA LYS A 342 -12.00 1.23 9.86
C LYS A 342 -11.86 0.26 11.03
N LEU A 343 -11.83 -1.05 10.78
CA LEU A 343 -11.59 -2.09 11.77
C LEU A 343 -10.27 -1.88 12.52
N VAL A 344 -9.21 -1.48 11.81
CA VAL A 344 -7.87 -1.24 12.38
C VAL A 344 -7.59 0.24 12.70
N SER A 345 -8.63 1.07 12.80
CA SER A 345 -8.57 2.49 13.20
C SER A 345 -7.72 3.38 12.27
N VAL A 346 -7.47 2.96 11.04
CA VAL A 346 -6.86 3.82 10.01
C VAL A 346 -7.90 4.81 9.50
N PHE A 347 -9.13 4.36 9.21
CA PHE A 347 -10.26 5.24 8.91
C PHE A 347 -10.93 5.74 10.20
N LYS A 348 -11.53 6.92 10.13
CA LYS A 348 -12.31 7.49 11.24
C LYS A 348 -13.53 6.59 11.52
N PRO A 349 -13.92 6.38 12.79
CA PRO A 349 -15.13 5.64 13.12
C PRO A 349 -16.40 6.20 12.46
N SER A 350 -16.45 7.51 12.23
CA SER A 350 -17.59 8.21 11.61
C SER A 350 -17.66 8.07 10.09
N THR A 351 -16.63 7.53 9.42
CA THR A 351 -16.62 7.40 7.96
C THR A 351 -17.67 6.40 7.50
N ASP A 352 -18.59 6.86 6.65
CA ASP A 352 -19.52 6.02 5.89
C ASP A 352 -18.77 5.40 4.71
N THR A 353 -18.48 4.12 4.79
CA THR A 353 -17.64 3.41 3.82
C THR A 353 -18.33 3.24 2.47
N THR A 354 -19.65 3.19 2.43
CA THR A 354 -20.43 3.14 1.18
C THR A 354 -20.30 4.47 0.43
N LYS A 355 -20.59 5.59 1.11
CA LYS A 355 -20.43 6.93 0.51
C LYS A 355 -18.99 7.23 0.14
N PHE A 356 -18.04 6.73 0.93
CA PHE A 356 -16.62 6.84 0.60
C PHE A 356 -16.31 6.15 -0.72
N ALA A 357 -16.68 4.87 -0.88
CA ALA A 357 -16.43 4.10 -2.11
C ALA A 357 -17.09 4.76 -3.33
N GLU A 358 -18.33 5.24 -3.19
CA GLU A 358 -19.03 5.99 -4.24
C GLU A 358 -18.31 7.28 -4.63
N ARG A 359 -17.75 7.99 -3.66
CA ARG A 359 -17.05 9.26 -3.89
C ARG A 359 -15.71 9.08 -4.62
N VAL A 360 -14.95 8.05 -4.27
CA VAL A 360 -13.60 7.85 -4.81
C VAL A 360 -13.59 7.03 -6.10
N TYR A 361 -14.58 6.21 -6.34
CA TYR A 361 -14.72 5.43 -7.56
C TYR A 361 -15.20 6.30 -8.73
N VAL A 362 -14.77 5.94 -9.93
CA VAL A 362 -15.33 6.47 -11.19
C VAL A 362 -15.45 5.35 -12.21
N ASP A 363 -16.61 5.27 -12.86
CA ASP A 363 -16.82 4.43 -14.05
C ASP A 363 -16.47 5.25 -15.30
N VAL A 364 -15.31 4.96 -15.88
CA VAL A 364 -14.85 5.61 -17.11
C VAL A 364 -15.35 4.91 -18.37
N PHE A 365 -15.98 3.75 -18.24
CA PHE A 365 -16.48 2.96 -19.37
C PHE A 365 -18.00 3.06 -19.55
N GLY A 366 -18.72 3.53 -18.55
CA GLY A 366 -20.18 3.67 -18.58
C GLY A 366 -20.92 2.33 -18.52
N VAL A 367 -20.39 1.35 -17.76
CA VAL A 367 -20.96 -0.01 -17.62
C VAL A 367 -21.43 -0.29 -16.21
#